data_78e4abaa793bc20ff9a7684adaaa1f8a
#
_entry.id   78e4abaa793bc20ff9a7684adaaa1f8a
#
_cell.length_a   1.000
_cell.length_b   1.000
_cell.length_c   1.000
_cell.angle_alpha   90.00
_cell.angle_beta   90.00
_cell.angle_gamma   90.00
#
_symmetry.space_group_name_H-M   'P 1'
#
loop_
_entity.id
_entity.type
_entity.pdbx_description
1 polymer ?
#
loop_
_entity_poly.entity_id
_entity_poly.type
_entity_poly.pdbx_seq_one_letter_code
_entity_poly.pdbx_strand_id
1 'polypeptide(L)'
;MDKYSCYMPQCPRRESCTLWHIAQQEIAEEYVFLSVTNPQLIEQAGGYSQCPKYYEWKLRRFARGMRWRYGTLTGNAEAEIHERLKDTFGFTQIGRMRRGDVVISPDEQAQIREIFEEIAPGTEPEFIAFEEHYIKPPRRNDLY
;
A
#
# COMPACT_ATOMS: atom_id res chain seq x y z
N MET A 1 -1.76 1.17 6.97
CA MET A 1 -0.53 1.89 7.33
C MET A 1 -0.82 2.70 8.59
N ASP A 2 -0.17 2.34 9.67
CA ASP A 2 -0.31 3.10 10.91
C ASP A 2 0.21 4.51 10.67
N LYS A 3 -0.54 5.51 11.09
CA LYS A 3 -0.19 6.92 10.90
C LYS A 3 0.92 7.28 11.91
N TYR A 4 2.14 7.01 11.55
CA TYR A 4 3.30 7.48 12.28
C TYR A 4 3.89 8.70 11.57
N SER A 5 4.43 9.61 12.34
CA SER A 5 5.04 10.85 11.86
C SER A 5 6.44 10.98 12.43
N CYS A 6 7.29 11.75 11.78
CA CYS A 6 8.62 12.05 12.27
C CYS A 6 8.85 13.56 12.28
N TYR A 7 9.21 14.11 13.44
CA TYR A 7 9.43 15.54 13.66
C TYR A 7 10.92 15.87 13.89
N MET A 8 11.83 15.10 13.29
CA MET A 8 13.28 15.28 13.50
C MET A 8 13.90 16.19 12.43
N PRO A 9 14.03 17.52 12.69
CA PRO A 9 14.55 18.45 11.71
C PRO A 9 16.03 18.25 11.39
N GLN A 10 16.76 17.56 12.27
CA GLN A 10 18.18 17.24 12.09
C GLN A 10 18.43 16.03 11.21
N CYS A 11 17.39 15.27 10.82
CA CYS A 11 17.57 14.11 9.96
C CYS A 11 17.96 14.55 8.53
N PRO A 12 19.11 14.11 7.99
CA PRO A 12 19.55 14.49 6.67
C PRO A 12 18.69 13.90 5.54
N ARG A 13 17.88 12.89 5.86
CA ARG A 13 16.98 12.22 4.91
C ARG A 13 15.53 12.69 4.99
N ARG A 14 15.24 13.74 5.78
CA ARG A 14 13.87 14.20 6.01
C ARG A 14 13.11 14.54 4.73
N GLU A 15 13.75 15.26 3.81
CA GLU A 15 13.10 15.70 2.56
C GLU A 15 12.69 14.55 1.64
N SER A 16 13.35 13.41 1.77
CA SER A 16 13.04 12.19 1.02
C SER A 16 12.23 11.17 1.81
N CYS A 17 11.79 11.48 3.03
CA CYS A 17 11.10 10.56 3.92
C CYS A 17 9.62 10.89 4.06
N THR A 18 8.78 9.91 3.78
CA THR A 18 7.31 10.03 3.88
C THR A 18 6.84 10.45 5.26
N LEU A 19 7.45 9.90 6.32
CA LEU A 19 7.06 10.24 7.71
C LEU A 19 7.27 11.70 8.05
N TRP A 20 8.31 12.34 7.49
CA TRP A 20 8.53 13.77 7.63
C TRP A 20 7.42 14.57 6.94
N HIS A 21 7.06 14.20 5.71
CA HIS A 21 6.00 14.88 4.96
C HIS A 21 4.63 14.75 5.63
N ILE A 22 4.31 13.57 6.20
CA ILE A 22 3.10 13.38 7.01
C ILE A 22 3.12 14.31 8.22
N ALA A 23 4.26 14.44 8.92
CA ALA A 23 4.41 15.32 10.06
C ALA A 23 4.14 16.79 9.71
N GLN A 24 4.63 17.27 8.56
CA GLN A 24 4.37 18.63 8.09
C GLN A 24 2.88 18.87 7.81
N GLN A 25 2.20 17.90 7.25
CA GLN A 25 0.76 17.97 7.02
C GLN A 25 -0.01 18.01 8.35
N GLU A 26 0.35 17.19 9.33
CA GLU A 26 -0.29 17.16 10.66
C GLU A 26 -0.09 18.48 11.42
N ILE A 27 1.06 19.15 11.29
CA ILE A 27 1.30 20.48 11.85
C ILE A 27 0.32 21.49 11.22
N ALA A 28 0.12 21.44 9.90
CA ALA A 28 -0.79 22.31 9.19
C ALA A 28 -2.26 22.09 9.57
N GLU A 29 -2.63 20.86 9.96
CA GLU A 29 -3.99 20.47 10.42
C GLU A 29 -4.23 20.71 11.92
N GLU A 30 -3.23 21.20 12.65
CA GLU A 30 -3.29 21.57 14.08
C GLU A 30 -3.75 20.41 15.01
N TYR A 31 -3.27 19.18 14.76
CA TYR A 31 -3.55 18.05 15.64
C TYR A 31 -3.01 18.25 17.05
N VAL A 32 -3.83 17.98 18.06
CA VAL A 32 -3.47 18.10 19.48
C VAL A 32 -2.60 16.93 19.96
N PHE A 33 -2.86 15.72 19.45
CA PHE A 33 -2.12 14.51 19.79
C PHE A 33 -1.48 13.92 18.54
N LEU A 34 -0.20 13.59 18.64
CA LEU A 34 0.60 13.06 17.54
C LEU A 34 1.27 11.74 17.92
N SER A 35 1.30 10.79 17.00
CA SER A 35 2.12 9.59 17.11
C SER A 35 3.42 9.81 16.36
N VAL A 36 4.53 9.77 17.07
CA VAL A 36 5.86 10.10 16.52
C VAL A 36 6.81 8.92 16.56
N THR A 37 7.80 8.94 15.68
CA THR A 37 8.90 7.97 15.68
C THR A 37 9.76 8.17 16.93
N ASN A 38 10.06 7.07 17.64
CA ASN A 38 10.91 7.10 18.82
C ASN A 38 12.37 7.38 18.42
N PRO A 39 12.99 8.48 18.91
CA PRO A 39 14.38 8.81 18.61
C PRO A 39 15.39 7.73 19.05
N GLN A 40 15.12 7.04 20.15
CA GLN A 40 15.98 5.96 20.64
C GLN A 40 16.06 4.78 19.67
N LEU A 41 14.98 4.50 18.95
CA LEU A 41 14.97 3.45 17.93
C LEU A 41 15.96 3.77 16.80
N ILE A 42 16.04 5.03 16.39
CA ILE A 42 16.97 5.48 15.35
C ILE A 42 18.41 5.36 15.83
N GLU A 43 18.68 5.78 17.05
CA GLU A 43 20.01 5.69 17.66
C GLU A 43 20.47 4.24 17.81
N GLN A 44 19.61 3.36 18.30
CA GLN A 44 19.87 1.92 18.43
C GLN A 44 20.11 1.24 17.08
N ALA A 45 19.49 1.71 16.02
CA ALA A 45 19.67 1.19 14.66
C ALA A 45 20.99 1.64 13.99
N GLY A 46 21.71 2.60 14.57
CA GLY A 46 22.96 3.12 14.03
C GLY A 46 22.86 4.54 13.44
N GLY A 47 21.82 5.30 13.76
CA GLY A 47 21.61 6.67 13.31
C GLY A 47 20.63 6.82 12.17
N TYR A 48 20.50 8.05 11.64
CA TYR A 48 19.52 8.39 10.62
C TYR A 48 19.67 7.62 9.30
N SER A 49 20.89 7.29 8.89
CA SER A 49 21.14 6.52 7.66
C SER A 49 20.64 5.08 7.74
N GLN A 50 20.44 4.57 8.94
CA GLN A 50 19.99 3.21 9.25
C GLN A 50 18.57 3.20 9.84
N CYS A 51 17.83 4.30 9.74
CA CYS A 51 16.48 4.40 10.31
C CYS A 51 15.55 3.31 9.74
N PRO A 52 15.03 2.41 10.61
CA PRO A 52 14.19 1.29 10.16
C PRO A 52 12.79 1.74 9.72
N LYS A 53 12.41 2.99 10.01
CA LYS A 53 11.13 3.58 9.64
C LYS A 53 11.21 4.49 8.41
N TYR A 54 12.39 4.61 7.80
CA TYR A 54 12.52 5.37 6.57
C TYR A 54 11.63 4.77 5.47
N TYR A 55 10.82 5.63 4.88
CA TYR A 55 9.97 5.27 3.76
C TYR A 55 10.05 6.38 2.71
N GLU A 56 10.57 6.04 1.55
CA GLU A 56 10.86 7.01 0.50
C GLU A 56 9.61 7.77 0.05
N TRP A 57 9.72 9.09 0.00
CA TRP A 57 8.70 9.99 -0.53
C TRP A 57 8.75 10.00 -2.04
N LYS A 58 7.90 9.19 -2.66
CA LYS A 58 7.76 9.12 -4.12
C LYS A 58 6.33 8.77 -4.51
N LEU A 59 5.95 9.17 -5.72
CA LEU A 59 4.69 8.74 -6.33
C LEU A 59 4.75 7.24 -6.62
N ARG A 60 3.70 6.54 -6.20
CA ARG A 60 3.49 5.12 -6.47
C ARG A 60 2.18 4.92 -7.19
N ARG A 61 2.17 3.95 -8.10
CA ARG A 61 1.01 3.62 -8.92
C ARG A 61 0.14 2.59 -8.21
N PHE A 62 -1.00 3.03 -7.71
CA PHE A 62 -2.01 2.18 -7.10
C PHE A 62 -3.04 1.76 -8.15
N ALA A 63 -3.50 0.51 -8.09
CA ALA A 63 -4.61 0.05 -8.89
C ALA A 63 -5.93 0.23 -8.12
N ARG A 64 -7.02 0.44 -8.85
CA ARG A 64 -8.36 0.53 -8.28
C ARG A 64 -9.31 -0.33 -9.07
N GLY A 65 -9.87 -1.34 -8.40
CA GLY A 65 -10.70 -2.34 -9.03
C GLY A 65 -9.90 -3.39 -9.80
N MET A 66 -10.44 -4.58 -9.87
CA MET A 66 -9.80 -5.72 -10.53
C MET A 66 -10.85 -6.56 -11.24
N ARG A 67 -10.56 -6.95 -12.47
CA ARG A 67 -11.35 -7.91 -13.20
C ARG A 67 -11.36 -9.25 -12.47
N TRP A 68 -12.53 -9.84 -12.35
CA TRP A 68 -12.71 -11.08 -11.59
C TRP A 68 -12.87 -12.31 -12.47
N ARG A 69 -13.49 -12.14 -13.64
CA ARG A 69 -13.74 -13.22 -14.57
C ARG A 69 -12.98 -13.03 -15.86
N TYR A 70 -12.38 -14.12 -16.33
CA TYR A 70 -11.53 -14.14 -17.52
C TYR A 70 -12.06 -15.21 -18.48
N GLY A 71 -12.47 -14.83 -19.68
CA GLY A 71 -12.96 -15.77 -20.69
C GLY A 71 -11.90 -16.71 -21.27
N THR A 72 -10.63 -16.39 -21.05
CA THR A 72 -9.48 -17.18 -21.52
C THR A 72 -9.01 -18.26 -20.53
N LEU A 73 -9.50 -18.22 -19.29
CA LEU A 73 -9.15 -19.19 -18.25
C LEU A 73 -10.13 -20.37 -18.24
N THR A 74 -9.60 -21.55 -17.89
CA THR A 74 -10.47 -22.70 -17.54
C THR A 74 -11.20 -22.39 -16.24
N GLY A 75 -12.39 -22.99 -16.04
CA GLY A 75 -13.15 -22.82 -14.80
C GLY A 75 -12.37 -23.25 -13.56
N ASN A 76 -11.56 -24.31 -13.66
CA ASN A 76 -10.71 -24.79 -12.55
C ASN A 76 -9.59 -23.79 -12.22
N ALA A 77 -8.89 -23.25 -13.23
CA ALA A 77 -7.83 -22.26 -13.01
C ALA A 77 -8.39 -20.98 -12.41
N GLU A 78 -9.53 -20.49 -12.89
CA GLU A 78 -10.20 -19.29 -12.35
C GLU A 78 -10.59 -19.53 -10.88
N ALA A 79 -11.18 -20.66 -10.56
CA ALA A 79 -11.57 -21.01 -9.18
C ALA A 79 -10.35 -21.09 -8.25
N GLU A 80 -9.24 -21.67 -8.70
CA GLU A 80 -8.00 -21.75 -7.93
C GLU A 80 -7.39 -20.38 -7.68
N ILE A 81 -7.37 -19.50 -8.67
CA ILE A 81 -6.93 -18.10 -8.52
C ILE A 81 -7.78 -17.39 -7.46
N HIS A 82 -9.10 -17.52 -7.53
CA HIS A 82 -10.02 -16.88 -6.56
C HIS A 82 -9.77 -17.37 -5.13
N GLU A 83 -9.56 -18.67 -4.93
CA GLU A 83 -9.24 -19.23 -3.60
C GLU A 83 -7.88 -18.71 -3.09
N ARG A 84 -6.85 -18.70 -3.92
CA ARG A 84 -5.53 -18.18 -3.54
C ARG A 84 -5.57 -16.68 -3.19
N LEU A 85 -6.34 -15.89 -3.93
CA LEU A 85 -6.54 -14.46 -3.60
C LEU A 85 -7.27 -14.28 -2.27
N LYS A 86 -8.29 -15.09 -1.98
CA LYS A 86 -9.00 -15.07 -0.69
C LYS A 86 -8.09 -15.49 0.46
N ASP A 87 -7.27 -16.52 0.27
CA ASP A 87 -6.32 -16.99 1.29
C ASP A 87 -5.22 -15.97 1.57
N THR A 88 -4.77 -15.24 0.56
CA THR A 88 -3.69 -14.25 0.67
C THR A 88 -4.17 -12.94 1.30
N PHE A 89 -5.31 -12.41 0.87
CA PHE A 89 -5.80 -11.07 1.27
C PHE A 89 -6.99 -11.10 2.23
N GLY A 90 -7.65 -12.23 2.38
CA GLY A 90 -8.90 -12.38 3.10
C GLY A 90 -10.13 -12.09 2.23
N PHE A 91 -11.24 -12.76 2.54
CA PHE A 91 -12.48 -12.67 1.78
C PHE A 91 -13.01 -11.24 1.67
N THR A 92 -13.06 -10.52 2.80
CA THR A 92 -13.57 -9.15 2.84
C THR A 92 -12.68 -8.18 2.07
N GLN A 93 -11.36 -8.30 2.27
CA GLN A 93 -10.39 -7.40 1.63
C GLN A 93 -10.36 -7.59 0.11
N ILE A 94 -10.32 -8.84 -0.37
CA ILE A 94 -10.32 -9.09 -1.81
C ILE A 94 -11.62 -8.59 -2.48
N GLY A 95 -12.75 -8.69 -1.79
CA GLY A 95 -14.01 -8.12 -2.27
C GLY A 95 -13.94 -6.60 -2.43
N ARG A 96 -13.32 -5.90 -1.48
CA ARG A 96 -13.11 -4.43 -1.53
C ARG A 96 -12.15 -4.03 -2.65
N MET A 97 -11.05 -4.76 -2.80
CA MET A 97 -10.07 -4.55 -3.87
C MET A 97 -10.71 -4.71 -5.24
N ARG A 98 -11.47 -5.77 -5.43
CA ARG A 98 -12.17 -6.07 -6.67
C ARG A 98 -13.16 -4.97 -7.07
N ARG A 99 -13.95 -4.44 -6.12
CA ARG A 99 -14.94 -3.39 -6.38
C ARG A 99 -14.32 -1.97 -6.50
N GLY A 100 -13.05 -1.81 -6.11
CA GLY A 100 -12.40 -0.51 -6.08
C GLY A 100 -12.73 0.32 -4.83
N ASP A 101 -13.27 -0.27 -3.77
CA ASP A 101 -13.52 0.40 -2.49
C ASP A 101 -12.20 0.77 -1.79
N VAL A 102 -11.17 -0.04 -2.01
CA VAL A 102 -9.79 0.22 -1.58
C VAL A 102 -8.86 0.13 -2.77
N VAL A 103 -7.74 0.82 -2.69
CA VAL A 103 -6.68 0.70 -3.71
C VAL A 103 -5.84 -0.54 -3.47
N ILE A 104 -5.20 -1.01 -4.53
CA ILE A 104 -4.26 -2.13 -4.54
C ILE A 104 -2.86 -1.54 -4.67
N SER A 105 -2.02 -1.71 -3.65
CA SER A 105 -0.65 -1.18 -3.65
C SER A 105 0.25 -1.88 -4.69
N PRO A 106 1.38 -1.30 -5.08
CA PRO A 106 2.34 -1.96 -5.97
C PRO A 106 2.78 -3.35 -5.48
N ASP A 107 2.99 -3.53 -4.17
CA ASP A 107 3.36 -4.82 -3.58
C ASP A 107 2.21 -5.83 -3.68
N GLU A 108 0.99 -5.41 -3.39
CA GLU A 108 -0.21 -6.24 -3.55
C GLU A 108 -0.43 -6.61 -5.02
N GLN A 109 -0.20 -5.69 -5.96
CA GLN A 109 -0.26 -5.96 -7.40
C GLN A 109 0.77 -7.04 -7.81
N ALA A 110 1.98 -6.98 -7.27
CA ALA A 110 3.01 -7.97 -7.51
C ALA A 110 2.61 -9.35 -6.99
N GLN A 111 2.05 -9.44 -5.79
CA GLN A 111 1.53 -10.69 -5.23
C GLN A 111 0.39 -11.28 -6.08
N ILE A 112 -0.51 -10.44 -6.57
CA ILE A 112 -1.60 -10.86 -7.47
C ILE A 112 -1.03 -11.42 -8.78
N ARG A 113 -0.05 -10.74 -9.39
CA ARG A 113 0.61 -11.24 -10.61
C ARG A 113 1.29 -12.57 -10.39
N GLU A 114 1.95 -12.75 -9.26
CA GLU A 114 2.61 -14.01 -8.89
C GLU A 114 1.61 -15.16 -8.79
N ILE A 115 0.46 -14.95 -8.17
CA ILE A 115 -0.61 -15.95 -8.10
C ILE A 115 -1.11 -16.34 -9.50
N PHE A 116 -1.33 -15.36 -10.38
CA PHE A 116 -1.72 -15.62 -11.77
C PHE A 116 -0.66 -16.41 -12.52
N GLU A 117 0.61 -16.04 -12.39
CA GLU A 117 1.71 -16.74 -13.07
C GLU A 117 1.88 -18.18 -12.60
N GLU A 118 1.70 -18.46 -11.31
CA GLU A 118 1.77 -19.82 -10.76
C GLU A 118 0.64 -20.73 -11.26
N ILE A 119 -0.58 -20.21 -11.37
CA ILE A 119 -1.78 -21.01 -11.68
C ILE A 119 -2.10 -21.03 -13.17
N ALA A 120 -1.96 -19.89 -13.82
CA ALA A 120 -2.28 -19.70 -15.25
C ALA A 120 -1.17 -18.89 -15.95
N PRO A 121 0.02 -19.50 -16.19
CA PRO A 121 1.12 -18.81 -16.86
C PRO A 121 0.68 -18.18 -18.19
N GLY A 122 1.09 -16.92 -18.42
CA GLY A 122 0.72 -16.16 -19.60
C GLY A 122 -0.61 -15.39 -19.49
N THR A 123 -1.34 -15.54 -18.39
CA THR A 123 -2.52 -14.72 -18.09
C THR A 123 -2.17 -13.66 -17.05
N GLU A 124 -2.33 -12.40 -17.40
CA GLU A 124 -2.07 -11.25 -16.53
C GLU A 124 -3.37 -10.81 -15.83
N PRO A 125 -3.30 -10.39 -14.55
CA PRO A 125 -4.44 -9.74 -13.92
C PRO A 125 -4.74 -8.39 -14.59
N GLU A 126 -6.02 -8.09 -14.75
CA GLU A 126 -6.47 -6.81 -15.31
C GLU A 126 -7.03 -5.93 -14.20
N PHE A 127 -6.39 -4.80 -13.99
CA PHE A 127 -6.86 -3.75 -13.09
C PHE A 127 -7.70 -2.74 -13.87
N ILE A 128 -8.78 -2.24 -13.25
CA ILE A 128 -9.76 -1.39 -13.93
C ILE A 128 -9.22 0.02 -14.16
N ALA A 129 -8.54 0.58 -13.14
CA ALA A 129 -7.99 1.92 -13.20
C ALA A 129 -6.69 2.00 -12.39
N PHE A 130 -5.91 3.06 -12.63
CA PHE A 130 -4.70 3.36 -11.87
C PHE A 130 -4.73 4.82 -11.42
N GLU A 131 -4.16 5.07 -10.25
CA GLU A 131 -3.98 6.40 -9.70
C GLU A 131 -2.61 6.49 -9.01
N GLU A 132 -2.00 7.68 -9.04
CA GLU A 132 -0.69 7.90 -8.44
C GLU A 132 -0.82 8.68 -7.14
N HIS A 133 -0.23 8.16 -6.07
CA HIS A 133 -0.24 8.76 -4.75
C HIS A 133 1.11 8.60 -4.07
N TYR A 134 1.50 9.60 -3.28
CA TYR A 134 2.65 9.49 -2.37
C TYR A 134 2.35 8.56 -1.19
N ILE A 135 1.10 8.58 -0.72
CA ILE A 135 0.62 7.81 0.43
C ILE A 135 -0.62 7.04 -0.02
N LYS A 136 -0.79 5.82 0.49
CA LYS A 136 -1.99 5.02 0.23
C LYS A 136 -3.25 5.81 0.62
N PRO A 137 -4.16 6.09 -0.33
CA PRO A 137 -5.39 6.82 -0.03
C PRO A 137 -6.32 6.01 0.88
N PRO A 138 -7.17 6.69 1.68
CA PRO A 138 -8.16 6.04 2.52
C PRO A 138 -9.21 5.30 1.68
N ARG A 139 -10.04 4.52 2.35
CA ARG A 139 -11.19 3.88 1.71
C ARG A 139 -12.15 4.92 1.14
N ARG A 140 -12.82 4.55 0.05
CA ARG A 140 -13.77 5.45 -0.60
C ARG A 140 -14.90 5.91 0.33
N ASN A 141 -15.31 5.06 1.28
CA ASN A 141 -16.39 5.36 2.23
C ASN A 141 -15.93 6.11 3.48
N ASP A 142 -14.62 6.28 3.69
CA ASP A 142 -14.09 7.05 4.83
C ASP A 142 -13.98 8.55 4.51
N LEU A 143 -14.42 8.97 3.32
CA LEU A 143 -14.39 10.36 2.84
C LEU A 143 -15.72 11.12 3.07
N TYR A 144 -16.71 10.49 3.72
CA TYR A 144 -18.03 11.09 3.98
C TYR A 144 -18.44 10.97 5.44
#